data_0a05a7ad76a6f94c914ee9d54a934739
#
_entry.id   0a05a7ad76a6f94c914ee9d54a934739
#
_cell.length_a   1.000
_cell.length_b   1.000
_cell.length_c   1.000
_cell.angle_alpha   90.00
_cell.angle_beta   90.00
_cell.angle_gamma   90.00
#
_symmetry.space_group_name_H-M   'P 1'
#
loop_
_entity.id
_entity.type
_entity.pdbx_description
1 polymer ?
#
loop_
_entity_poly.entity_id
_entity_poly.type
_entity_poly.pdbx_seq_one_letter_code
_entity_poly.pdbx_strand_id
1 'polypeptide(L)' 'MAKVPINDPKHWRERAEGARTLADQMEDQDTRRKMLRIADDYEELARRAERRLKAGASEQNRSFMPESGS' A
#
# COMPACT_ATOMS: atom_id res chain seq x y z
N MET A 1 -19.44 -6.39 8.74
CA MET A 1 -18.90 -5.96 7.85
C MET A 1 -17.54 -5.71 8.03
N ALA A 2 -16.79 -6.07 7.25
CA ALA A 2 -15.42 -6.07 7.42
C ALA A 2 -14.89 -4.71 7.26
N LYS A 3 -13.96 -4.30 8.06
CA LYS A 3 -13.32 -3.13 7.89
C LYS A 3 -12.15 -3.33 7.06
N VAL A 4 -11.83 -2.42 6.18
CA VAL A 4 -10.65 -2.53 5.33
C VAL A 4 -9.47 -2.08 6.15
N PRO A 5 -8.51 -2.93 6.38
CA PRO A 5 -7.35 -2.58 7.17
C PRO A 5 -6.44 -1.68 6.37
N ILE A 6 -6.43 -0.42 6.71
CA ILE A 6 -5.63 0.55 6.02
C ILE A 6 -4.15 0.27 6.11
N ASN A 7 -3.73 -0.34 7.18
CA ASN A 7 -2.31 -0.63 7.38
C ASN A 7 -1.93 -2.04 7.00
N ASP A 8 -2.75 -2.71 6.24
CA ASP A 8 -2.45 -4.07 5.84
C ASP A 8 -1.83 -4.07 4.45
N PRO A 9 -0.53 -4.27 4.33
CA PRO A 9 0.11 -4.23 3.03
C PRO A 9 -0.41 -5.31 2.10
N LYS A 10 -0.84 -6.42 2.66
CA LYS A 10 -1.35 -7.49 1.83
C LYS A 10 -2.60 -7.06 1.08
N HIS A 11 -3.46 -6.31 1.77
CA HIS A 11 -4.67 -5.82 1.16
C HIS A 11 -4.34 -4.94 -0.05
N TRP A 12 -3.38 -4.04 0.10
CA TRP A 12 -3.04 -3.13 -0.97
C TRP A 12 -2.35 -3.84 -2.12
N ARG A 13 -1.57 -4.87 -1.81
CA ARG A 13 -0.93 -5.65 -2.86
C ARG A 13 -1.94 -6.43 -3.67
N GLU A 14 -2.96 -6.94 -3.01
CA GLU A 14 -4.01 -7.66 -3.71
C GLU A 14 -4.77 -6.71 -4.63
N ARG A 15 -4.97 -5.49 -4.17
CA ARG A 15 -5.62 -4.51 -5.01
C ARG A 15 -4.76 -4.16 -6.21
N ALA A 16 -3.45 -4.07 -6.00
CA ALA A 16 -2.55 -3.78 -7.10
C ALA A 16 -2.60 -4.88 -8.15
N GLU A 17 -2.62 -6.11 -7.69
CA GLU A 17 -2.68 -7.23 -8.60
C GLU A 17 -3.98 -7.23 -9.37
N GLY A 18 -5.08 -6.93 -8.70
CA GLY A 18 -6.36 -6.85 -9.37
C GLY A 18 -6.36 -5.78 -10.44
N ALA A 19 -5.74 -4.65 -10.16
CA ALA A 19 -5.67 -3.59 -11.15
C ALA A 19 -4.82 -4.00 -12.34
N ARG A 20 -3.73 -4.73 -12.11
CA ARG A 20 -2.90 -5.22 -13.21
C ARG A 20 -3.64 -6.22 -14.05
N THR A 21 -4.39 -7.09 -13.43
CA THR A 21 -5.17 -8.06 -14.17
C THR A 21 -6.20 -7.37 -15.04
N LEU A 22 -6.83 -6.34 -14.51
CA LEU A 22 -7.78 -5.60 -15.30
C LEU A 22 -7.09 -4.88 -16.45
N ALA A 23 -5.89 -4.36 -16.20
CA ALA A 23 -5.16 -3.69 -17.25
C ALA A 23 -4.86 -4.65 -18.40
N ASP A 24 -4.53 -5.88 -18.05
CA ASP A 24 -4.26 -6.87 -19.09
C ASP A 24 -5.47 -7.15 -19.96
N GLN A 25 -6.64 -6.94 -19.45
CA GLN A 25 -7.85 -7.20 -20.18
C GLN A 25 -8.32 -6.01 -20.97
N MET A 26 -7.68 -4.87 -20.81
CA MET A 26 -8.09 -3.68 -21.51
C MET A 26 -7.45 -3.66 -22.88
N GLU A 27 -8.28 -3.35 -23.88
CA GLU A 27 -7.75 -3.23 -25.20
C GLU A 27 -7.29 -1.82 -25.48
N ASP A 28 -7.90 -0.88 -24.81
CA ASP A 28 -7.57 0.51 -25.01
C ASP A 28 -6.30 0.86 -24.25
N GLN A 29 -5.31 1.38 -24.92
CA GLN A 29 -4.05 1.66 -24.30
C GLN A 29 -4.11 2.74 -23.25
N ASP A 30 -4.94 3.73 -23.45
CA ASP A 30 -5.07 4.78 -22.46
C ASP A 30 -5.67 4.24 -21.18
N THR A 31 -6.68 3.41 -21.29
CA THR A 31 -7.30 2.81 -20.13
C THR A 31 -6.32 1.89 -19.44
N ARG A 32 -5.54 1.14 -20.23
CA ARG A 32 -4.57 0.24 -19.65
C ARG A 32 -3.54 1.00 -18.85
N ARG A 33 -3.06 2.12 -19.37
CA ARG A 33 -2.10 2.93 -18.68
C ARG A 33 -2.66 3.45 -17.37
N LYS A 34 -3.92 3.86 -17.41
CA LYS A 34 -4.55 4.35 -16.20
C LYS A 34 -4.66 3.27 -15.15
N MET A 35 -5.01 2.07 -15.58
CA MET A 35 -5.11 0.97 -14.64
C MET A 35 -3.75 0.60 -14.06
N LEU A 36 -2.71 0.66 -14.88
CA LEU A 36 -1.37 0.35 -14.39
C LEU A 36 -0.90 1.40 -13.40
N ARG A 37 -1.29 2.65 -13.63
CA ARG A 37 -0.95 3.68 -12.70
C ARG A 37 -1.67 3.48 -11.38
N ILE A 38 -2.92 3.05 -11.43
CA ILE A 38 -3.66 2.73 -10.21
C ILE A 38 -2.97 1.60 -9.47
N ALA A 39 -2.49 0.60 -10.21
CA ALA A 39 -1.78 -0.50 -9.59
C ALA A 39 -0.53 0.00 -8.88
N ASP A 40 0.19 0.92 -9.50
CA ASP A 40 1.39 1.47 -8.89
C ASP A 40 1.04 2.23 -7.62
N ASP A 41 -0.06 2.94 -7.64
CA ASP A 41 -0.50 3.67 -6.46
C ASP A 41 -0.83 2.72 -5.33
N TYR A 42 -1.47 1.61 -5.64
CA TYR A 42 -1.77 0.62 -4.62
C TYR A 42 -0.48 0.01 -4.07
N GLU A 43 0.50 -0.20 -4.93
CA GLU A 43 1.78 -0.72 -4.47
C GLU A 43 2.46 0.25 -3.53
N GLU A 44 2.35 1.53 -3.83
CA GLU A 44 2.93 2.53 -2.97
C GLU A 44 2.22 2.52 -1.62
N LEU A 45 0.90 2.36 -1.63
CA LEU A 45 0.17 2.25 -0.38
C LEU A 45 0.60 1.04 0.41
N ALA A 46 0.89 -0.06 -0.29
CA ALA A 46 1.36 -1.26 0.38
C ALA A 46 2.69 -1.01 1.06
N ARG A 47 3.60 -0.32 0.37
CA ARG A 47 4.89 -0.03 0.96
C ARG A 47 4.76 0.89 2.16
N ARG A 48 3.88 1.85 2.09
CA ARG A 48 3.66 2.73 3.21
C ARG A 48 3.07 1.99 4.39
N ALA A 49 2.15 1.08 4.12
CA ALA A 49 1.56 0.28 5.18
C ALA A 49 2.60 -0.59 5.83
N GLU A 50 3.50 -1.14 5.02
CA GLU A 50 4.57 -1.96 5.54
C GLU A 50 5.47 -1.14 6.45
N ARG A 51 5.81 0.06 6.02
CA ARG A 51 6.67 0.91 6.83
C ARG A 51 5.97 1.31 8.12
N ARG A 52 4.68 1.54 8.07
CA ARG A 52 3.96 1.87 9.27
C ARG A 52 3.91 0.73 10.25
N LEU A 53 3.73 -0.48 9.76
CA LEU A 53 3.73 -1.63 10.64
C LEU A 53 5.08 -1.81 11.30
N LYS A 54 6.16 -1.64 10.53
CA LYS A 54 7.47 -1.78 11.09
C LYS A 54 7.76 -0.66 12.07
N ALA A 55 7.37 0.55 11.73
CA ALA A 55 7.59 1.67 12.60
C ALA A 55 6.77 1.52 13.87
N GLY A 56 5.58 1.00 13.75
CA GLY A 56 4.77 0.78 14.91
C GLY A 56 5.39 -0.20 15.85
N ALA A 57 5.92 -1.27 15.32
CA ALA A 57 6.59 -2.26 16.13
C ALA A 57 7.81 -1.66 16.79
N SER A 58 8.54 -0.82 16.08
CA SER A 58 9.68 -0.20 16.65
C SER A 58 9.29 0.91 17.57
N GLU A 59 8.20 1.57 17.25
CA GLU A 59 7.80 2.65 18.01
C GLU A 59 7.41 2.33 19.39
N GLN A 60 6.98 1.16 19.63
CA GLN A 60 6.69 0.76 20.94
C GLN A 60 7.91 0.82 21.78
N ASN A 61 9.07 0.63 21.19
CA ASN A 61 10.30 0.70 21.89
C ASN A 61 10.79 2.08 22.02
N ARG A 62 10.51 2.94 21.12
CA ARG A 62 11.09 4.21 21.19
C ARG A 62 10.09 5.26 21.45
N SER A 63 8.92 4.88 21.83
CA SER A 63 7.95 5.82 22.04
C SER A 63 8.37 6.82 23.06
N PHE A 64 9.31 6.42 23.88
CA PHE A 64 9.67 7.30 24.85
C PHE A 64 10.86 8.04 24.46
N MET A 65 11.34 7.85 23.33
CA MET A 65 12.49 8.40 22.98
C MET A 65 12.24 9.57 22.36
N PRO A 66 12.18 10.38 22.62
CA PRO A 66 11.90 11.47 21.93
C PRO A 66 13.04 12.25 21.56
N GLU A 67 13.31 11.89 21.66
CA GLU A 67 13.97 12.43 21.38
C GLU A 67 14.73 12.67 20.99
N SER A 68 14.73 12.48 21.01
CA SER A 68 15.27 12.59 20.68
C SER A 68 15.69 13.13 20.30
N GLY A 69 15.73 13.16 20.59
CA GLY A 69 16.02 13.64 20.29
C GLY A 69 16.15 14.09 20.03
N SER A 70 16.05 14.13 20.26
CA SER A 70 16.19 14.48 19.92
C SER A 70 16.52 14.81 19.73
#